data_9c94eeca7de903ed20f6cf80045033c8
#
_entry.id   9c94eeca7de903ed20f6cf80045033c8
#
_cell.length_a   1.000
_cell.length_b   1.000
_cell.length_c   1.000
_cell.angle_alpha   90.00
_cell.angle_beta   90.00
_cell.angle_gamma   90.00
#
_symmetry.space_group_name_H-M   'P 1'
#
loop_
_entity.id
_entity.type
_entity.pdbx_description
1 polymer ?
#
loop_
_entity_poly.entity_id
_entity_poly.type
_entity_poly.pdbx_seq_one_letter_code
_entity_poly.pdbx_strand_id
1 'polypeptide(L)'
;MALSMASAGQTLSQIPKFVTDNAYGFLVSVVVAVAAQFLSDHYGAPAMLMALLLGIAFHFLAEEGPCVKGIAFTSRTVLRIGVALLGARISVELLIGLGPKLIALVVAGVILTILVGLAGARFLGRGWRFGLLTGGAVAICGASAAMAIAAVLPKNEHSERNLIFTVLGVTVLSTLAMIAYPVITQMLDLDDRATGVFLG
;
A
#
# COMPACT_ATOMS: atom_id res chain seq x y z
N MET A 1 27.18 15.70 31.74
CA MET A 1 26.05 14.92 32.35
C MET A 1 24.74 15.72 32.42
N ALA A 2 24.77 17.04 32.50
CA ALA A 2 23.57 17.89 32.59
C ALA A 2 22.83 18.09 31.22
N LEU A 3 23.50 18.00 30.09
CA LEU A 3 22.90 18.13 28.75
C LEU A 3 22.03 16.94 28.31
N SER A 4 22.25 15.74 28.88
CA SER A 4 21.47 14.53 28.61
C SER A 4 20.11 14.50 29.33
N MET A 5 19.99 15.15 30.47
CA MET A 5 18.73 15.18 31.25
C MET A 5 17.74 16.23 30.73
N ALA A 6 18.23 17.30 30.10
CA ALA A 6 17.37 18.33 29.51
C ALA A 6 16.65 17.83 28.23
N SER A 7 17.29 16.95 27.44
CA SER A 7 16.68 16.37 26.25
C SER A 7 15.57 15.34 26.59
N ALA A 8 15.72 14.59 27.64
CA ALA A 8 14.72 13.61 28.08
C ALA A 8 13.44 14.28 28.62
N GLY A 9 13.56 15.39 29.32
CA GLY A 9 12.41 16.16 29.82
C GLY A 9 11.57 16.81 28.73
N GLN A 10 12.20 17.28 27.65
CA GLN A 10 11.50 17.84 26.50
C GLN A 10 10.76 16.77 25.67
N THR A 11 11.31 15.56 25.59
CA THR A 11 10.67 14.44 24.89
C THR A 11 9.42 13.95 25.62
N LEU A 12 9.45 13.89 26.93
CA LEU A 12 8.31 13.45 27.75
C LEU A 12 7.14 14.45 27.75
N SER A 13 7.38 15.75 27.62
CA SER A 13 6.32 16.76 27.53
C SER A 13 5.65 16.84 26.13
N GLN A 14 6.27 16.26 25.12
CA GLN A 14 5.74 16.24 23.74
C GLN A 14 4.81 15.04 23.46
N ILE A 15 4.92 13.96 24.24
CA ILE A 15 4.12 12.74 24.07
C ILE A 15 2.61 13.01 24.17
N PRO A 16 2.08 13.74 25.17
CA PRO A 16 0.65 13.98 25.27
C PRO A 16 0.11 14.82 24.12
N LYS A 17 0.86 15.81 23.62
CA LYS A 17 0.47 16.59 22.43
C LYS A 17 0.46 15.77 21.17
N PHE A 18 1.46 14.91 20.95
CA PHE A 18 1.53 14.02 19.80
C PHE A 18 0.35 13.03 19.78
N VAL A 19 0.01 12.45 20.94
CA VAL A 19 -1.13 11.54 21.08
C VAL A 19 -2.44 12.27 20.79
N THR A 20 -2.64 13.46 21.38
CA THR A 20 -3.88 14.22 21.18
C THR A 20 -4.04 14.69 19.74
N ASP A 21 -2.97 15.16 19.10
CA ASP A 21 -2.99 15.65 17.72
C ASP A 21 -3.30 14.54 16.69
N ASN A 22 -2.89 13.30 16.98
CA ASN A 22 -3.11 12.17 16.06
C ASN A 22 -4.36 11.33 16.43
N ALA A 23 -4.89 11.46 17.65
CA ALA A 23 -5.98 10.63 18.16
C ALA A 23 -7.25 10.74 17.34
N TYR A 24 -7.63 11.94 16.94
CA TYR A 24 -8.87 12.17 16.17
C TYR A 24 -8.83 11.46 14.81
N GLY A 25 -7.76 11.63 14.03
CA GLY A 25 -7.63 10.99 12.74
C GLY A 25 -7.42 9.48 12.83
N PHE A 26 -6.72 8.99 13.87
CA PHE A 26 -6.60 7.57 14.15
C PHE A 26 -7.96 6.95 14.48
N LEU A 27 -8.74 7.59 15.34
CA LEU A 27 -10.06 7.11 15.74
C LEU A 27 -11.02 7.05 14.54
N VAL A 28 -11.03 8.08 13.69
CA VAL A 28 -11.79 8.08 12.43
C VAL A 28 -11.38 6.90 11.54
N SER A 29 -10.08 6.66 11.39
CA SER A 29 -9.58 5.54 10.59
C SER A 29 -10.01 4.18 11.15
N VAL A 30 -10.02 4.03 12.47
CA VAL A 30 -10.50 2.80 13.14
C VAL A 30 -12.00 2.62 12.91
N VAL A 31 -12.80 3.67 13.06
CA VAL A 31 -14.26 3.61 12.82
C VAL A 31 -14.55 3.21 11.38
N VAL A 32 -13.85 3.81 10.41
CA VAL A 32 -13.98 3.46 9.00
C VAL A 32 -13.60 1.99 8.74
N ALA A 33 -12.51 1.52 9.36
CA ALA A 33 -12.07 0.14 9.22
C ALA A 33 -13.08 -0.88 9.80
N VAL A 34 -13.63 -0.59 10.98
CA VAL A 34 -14.66 -1.43 11.63
C VAL A 34 -15.95 -1.41 10.81
N ALA A 35 -16.37 -0.26 10.33
CA ALA A 35 -17.55 -0.13 9.46
C ALA A 35 -17.36 -0.91 8.15
N ALA A 36 -16.19 -0.82 7.52
CA ALA A 36 -15.86 -1.56 6.31
C ALA A 36 -15.91 -3.09 6.53
N GLN A 37 -15.36 -3.55 7.66
CA GLN A 37 -15.41 -4.97 8.02
C GLN A 37 -16.85 -5.43 8.26
N PHE A 38 -17.63 -4.66 9.00
CA PHE A 38 -19.04 -4.98 9.25
C PHE A 38 -19.86 -5.07 7.95
N LEU A 39 -19.66 -4.11 7.03
CA LEU A 39 -20.33 -4.14 5.72
C LEU A 39 -19.86 -5.35 4.90
N SER A 40 -18.58 -5.66 4.93
CA SER A 40 -18.02 -6.84 4.26
C SER A 40 -18.69 -8.12 4.73
N ASP A 41 -18.79 -8.31 6.03
CA ASP A 41 -19.38 -9.51 6.64
C ASP A 41 -20.89 -9.62 6.33
N HIS A 42 -21.57 -8.47 6.22
CA HIS A 42 -23.03 -8.47 5.98
C HIS A 42 -23.40 -8.61 4.49
N TYR A 43 -22.65 -7.97 3.60
CA TYR A 43 -22.95 -7.96 2.16
C TYR A 43 -22.13 -8.97 1.35
N GLY A 44 -21.18 -9.67 1.96
CA GLY A 44 -20.27 -10.58 1.27
C GLY A 44 -19.29 -9.91 0.30
N ALA A 45 -19.13 -8.60 0.39
CA ALA A 45 -18.23 -7.84 -0.47
C ALA A 45 -16.82 -7.75 0.15
N PRO A 46 -15.74 -7.66 -0.65
CA PRO A 46 -14.39 -7.56 -0.13
C PRO A 46 -14.21 -6.37 0.83
N ALA A 47 -13.68 -6.61 2.04
CA ALA A 47 -13.51 -5.58 3.08
C ALA A 47 -12.67 -4.40 2.60
N MET A 48 -11.65 -4.64 1.78
CA MET A 48 -10.80 -3.61 1.18
C MET A 48 -11.58 -2.68 0.24
N LEU A 49 -12.55 -3.22 -0.52
CA LEU A 49 -13.41 -2.42 -1.38
C LEU A 49 -14.32 -1.51 -0.54
N MET A 50 -14.92 -2.06 0.53
CA MET A 50 -15.75 -1.27 1.45
C MET A 50 -14.95 -0.18 2.15
N ALA A 51 -13.72 -0.49 2.59
CA ALA A 51 -12.81 0.48 3.19
C ALA A 51 -12.42 1.60 2.21
N LEU A 52 -12.20 1.27 0.94
CA LEU A 52 -11.90 2.25 -0.10
C LEU A 52 -13.09 3.19 -0.35
N LEU A 53 -14.29 2.64 -0.52
CA LEU A 53 -15.50 3.42 -0.76
C LEU A 53 -15.81 4.37 0.40
N LEU A 54 -15.73 3.86 1.64
CA LEU A 54 -15.89 4.68 2.84
C LEU A 54 -14.77 5.71 2.95
N GLY A 55 -13.52 5.35 2.63
CA GLY A 55 -12.39 6.27 2.63
C GLY A 55 -12.57 7.43 1.65
N ILE A 56 -13.10 7.17 0.47
CA ILE A 56 -13.44 8.21 -0.52
C ILE A 56 -14.57 9.10 0.02
N ALA A 57 -15.62 8.51 0.61
CA ALA A 57 -16.74 9.27 1.18
C ALA A 57 -16.30 10.22 2.30
N PHE A 58 -15.31 9.81 3.10
CA PHE A 58 -14.75 10.61 4.20
C PHE A 58 -13.47 11.38 3.82
N HIS A 59 -13.16 11.51 2.54
CA HIS A 59 -11.93 12.16 2.07
C HIS A 59 -11.78 13.61 2.58
N PHE A 60 -12.88 14.32 2.72
CA PHE A 60 -12.91 15.71 3.21
C PHE A 60 -12.28 15.87 4.62
N LEU A 61 -12.28 14.81 5.47
CA LEU A 61 -11.61 14.86 6.77
C LEU A 61 -10.07 14.79 6.66
N ALA A 62 -9.55 14.39 5.50
CA ALA A 62 -8.12 14.35 5.23
C ALA A 62 -7.59 15.66 4.61
N GLU A 63 -8.47 16.53 4.13
CA GLU A 63 -8.09 17.81 3.49
C GLU A 63 -7.97 18.93 4.53
N GLU A 64 -8.95 19.06 5.43
CA GLU A 64 -8.98 20.13 6.42
C GLU A 64 -9.42 19.64 7.80
N GLY A 65 -8.87 20.24 8.86
CA GLY A 65 -9.31 20.02 10.23
C GLY A 65 -8.37 19.20 11.12
N PRO A 66 -8.83 18.84 12.33
CA PRO A 66 -7.99 18.20 13.34
C PRO A 66 -7.62 16.74 13.01
N CYS A 67 -8.31 16.13 12.05
CA CYS A 67 -8.08 14.72 11.67
C CYS A 67 -6.91 14.52 10.71
N VAL A 68 -6.47 15.55 9.97
CA VAL A 68 -5.46 15.47 8.90
C VAL A 68 -4.17 14.81 9.38
N LYS A 69 -3.62 15.27 10.51
CA LYS A 69 -2.37 14.73 11.06
C LYS A 69 -2.52 13.26 11.44
N GLY A 70 -3.61 12.89 12.08
CA GLY A 70 -3.88 11.53 12.52
C GLY A 70 -4.13 10.57 11.36
N ILE A 71 -4.84 11.01 10.33
CA ILE A 71 -5.05 10.22 9.09
C ILE A 71 -3.70 10.00 8.39
N ALA A 72 -2.87 11.03 8.26
CA ALA A 72 -1.53 10.92 7.67
C ALA A 72 -0.62 10.00 8.49
N PHE A 73 -0.69 10.05 9.82
CA PHE A 73 0.02 9.14 10.71
C PHE A 73 -0.44 7.69 10.52
N THR A 74 -1.75 7.46 10.48
CA THR A 74 -2.34 6.13 10.31
C THR A 74 -1.95 5.52 8.97
N SER A 75 -2.05 6.29 7.89
CA SER A 75 -1.72 5.83 6.53
C SER A 75 -0.24 5.51 6.32
N ARG A 76 0.66 6.04 7.15
CA ARG A 76 2.11 5.80 7.02
C ARG A 76 2.65 4.87 8.10
N THR A 77 2.36 5.16 9.36
CA THR A 77 2.99 4.45 10.48
C THR A 77 2.18 3.23 10.88
N VAL A 78 0.86 3.38 11.09
CA VAL A 78 0.01 2.25 11.48
C VAL A 78 -0.06 1.20 10.39
N LEU A 79 -0.15 1.63 9.12
CA LEU A 79 -0.09 0.72 7.97
C LEU A 79 1.21 -0.10 7.95
N ARG A 80 2.36 0.54 8.17
CA ARG A 80 3.66 -0.18 8.20
C ARG A 80 3.74 -1.18 9.34
N ILE A 81 3.25 -0.81 10.52
CA ILE A 81 3.17 -1.72 11.68
C ILE A 81 2.24 -2.89 11.35
N GLY A 82 1.07 -2.62 10.77
CA GLY A 82 0.12 -3.65 10.34
C GLY A 82 0.73 -4.64 9.35
N VAL A 83 1.42 -4.14 8.34
CA VAL A 83 2.12 -4.99 7.35
C VAL A 83 3.25 -5.81 8.01
N ALA A 84 4.01 -5.22 8.94
CA ALA A 84 5.05 -5.93 9.67
C ALA A 84 4.47 -7.06 10.56
N LEU A 85 3.36 -6.80 11.25
CA LEU A 85 2.65 -7.81 12.05
C LEU A 85 2.05 -8.92 11.16
N LEU A 86 1.51 -8.56 9.99
CA LEU A 86 1.02 -9.53 9.03
C LEU A 86 2.18 -10.43 8.54
N GLY A 87 3.34 -9.84 8.23
CA GLY A 87 4.54 -10.59 7.87
C GLY A 87 5.03 -11.52 8.99
N ALA A 88 4.95 -11.08 10.23
CA ALA A 88 5.31 -11.91 11.39
C ALA A 88 4.32 -13.09 11.61
N ARG A 89 3.07 -12.94 11.19
CA ARG A 89 2.05 -14.01 11.24
C ARG A 89 2.26 -15.07 10.16
N ILE A 90 2.93 -14.75 9.06
CA ILE A 90 3.30 -15.72 8.02
C ILE A 90 4.40 -16.60 8.60
N SER A 91 4.02 -17.77 9.14
CA SER A 91 4.99 -18.72 9.67
C SER A 91 5.73 -19.44 8.54
N VAL A 92 6.93 -19.91 8.85
CA VAL A 92 7.71 -20.77 7.92
C VAL A 92 6.91 -22.00 7.51
N GLU A 93 6.05 -22.51 8.39
CA GLU A 93 5.17 -23.64 8.11
C GLU A 93 4.14 -23.33 7.00
N LEU A 94 3.58 -22.12 6.99
CA LEU A 94 2.68 -21.66 5.90
C LEU A 94 3.45 -21.56 4.58
N LEU A 95 4.66 -21.04 4.60
CA LEU A 95 5.53 -20.98 3.41
C LEU A 95 5.87 -22.39 2.86
N ILE A 96 6.16 -23.33 3.75
CA ILE A 96 6.41 -24.72 3.38
C ILE A 96 5.13 -25.37 2.86
N GLY A 97 3.98 -25.09 3.48
CA GLY A 97 2.67 -25.60 3.06
C GLY A 97 2.20 -25.09 1.68
N LEU A 98 2.59 -23.88 1.29
CA LEU A 98 2.32 -23.33 -0.06
C LEU A 98 3.12 -24.05 -1.16
N GLY A 99 4.24 -24.67 -0.79
CA GLY A 99 5.10 -25.42 -1.68
C GLY A 99 6.03 -24.55 -2.52
N PRO A 100 7.17 -25.10 -2.94
CA PRO A 100 8.19 -24.34 -3.69
C PRO A 100 7.72 -23.87 -5.06
N LYS A 101 6.71 -24.52 -5.65
CA LYS A 101 6.15 -24.14 -6.95
C LYS A 101 5.46 -22.78 -6.90
N LEU A 102 4.69 -22.51 -5.85
CA LEU A 102 3.97 -21.23 -5.71
C LEU A 102 4.95 -20.08 -5.44
N ILE A 103 5.95 -20.33 -4.58
CA ILE A 103 7.00 -19.34 -4.32
C ILE A 103 7.76 -19.01 -5.61
N ALA A 104 8.14 -20.02 -6.38
CA ALA A 104 8.81 -19.82 -7.67
C ALA A 104 7.90 -19.04 -8.66
N LEU A 105 6.60 -19.31 -8.68
CA LEU A 105 5.65 -18.61 -9.51
C LEU A 105 5.57 -17.12 -9.15
N VAL A 106 5.49 -16.79 -7.87
CA VAL A 106 5.45 -15.40 -7.38
C VAL A 106 6.73 -14.66 -7.74
N VAL A 107 7.89 -15.27 -7.49
CA VAL A 107 9.20 -14.68 -7.84
C VAL A 107 9.31 -14.47 -9.35
N ALA A 108 8.92 -15.46 -10.14
CA ALA A 108 8.90 -15.35 -11.60
C ALA A 108 7.95 -14.25 -12.07
N GLY A 109 6.78 -14.11 -11.45
CA GLY A 109 5.82 -13.05 -11.73
C GLY A 109 6.39 -11.65 -11.47
N VAL A 110 7.06 -11.45 -10.34
CA VAL A 110 7.73 -10.17 -10.01
C VAL A 110 8.80 -9.85 -11.05
N ILE A 111 9.66 -10.80 -11.37
CA ILE A 111 10.73 -10.61 -12.36
C ILE A 111 10.14 -10.30 -13.73
N LEU A 112 9.13 -11.06 -14.17
CA LEU A 112 8.46 -10.86 -15.44
C LEU A 112 7.82 -9.47 -15.52
N THR A 113 7.15 -9.02 -14.47
CA THR A 113 6.52 -7.69 -14.43
C THR A 113 7.56 -6.58 -14.55
N ILE A 114 8.70 -6.71 -13.88
CA ILE A 114 9.80 -5.73 -14.00
C ILE A 114 10.36 -5.74 -15.44
N LEU A 115 10.56 -6.91 -16.03
CA LEU A 115 11.06 -7.03 -17.40
C LEU A 115 10.09 -6.43 -18.42
N VAL A 116 8.79 -6.67 -18.26
CA VAL A 116 7.75 -6.05 -19.09
C VAL A 116 7.75 -4.53 -18.94
N GLY A 117 7.91 -4.02 -17.73
CA GLY A 117 8.05 -2.59 -17.47
C GLY A 117 9.29 -1.97 -18.14
N LEU A 118 10.43 -2.67 -18.09
CA LEU A 118 11.67 -2.26 -18.80
C LEU A 118 11.50 -2.29 -20.32
N ALA A 119 10.93 -3.36 -20.86
CA ALA A 119 10.65 -3.50 -22.28
C ALA A 119 9.68 -2.43 -22.76
N GLY A 120 8.57 -2.22 -22.06
CA GLY A 120 7.56 -1.19 -22.37
C GLY A 120 8.15 0.22 -22.37
N ALA A 121 8.98 0.56 -21.37
CA ALA A 121 9.66 1.85 -21.33
C ALA A 121 10.60 2.04 -22.54
N ARG A 122 11.29 0.96 -22.95
CA ARG A 122 12.15 0.99 -24.13
C ARG A 122 11.37 1.20 -25.42
N PHE A 123 10.22 0.54 -25.57
CA PHE A 123 9.33 0.74 -26.74
C PHE A 123 8.76 2.15 -26.81
N LEU A 124 8.50 2.79 -25.66
CA LEU A 124 8.02 4.17 -25.60
C LEU A 124 9.14 5.22 -25.70
N GLY A 125 10.38 4.83 -26.00
CA GLY A 125 11.52 5.72 -26.07
C GLY A 125 11.93 6.31 -24.72
N ARG A 126 11.45 5.72 -23.60
CA ARG A 126 11.81 6.12 -22.23
C ARG A 126 13.02 5.34 -21.74
N GLY A 127 13.84 5.98 -20.93
CA GLY A 127 15.04 5.35 -20.37
C GLY A 127 14.73 4.21 -19.41
N TRP A 128 15.71 3.32 -19.20
CA TRP A 128 15.61 2.17 -18.30
C TRP A 128 15.19 2.52 -16.87
N ARG A 129 15.55 3.74 -16.40
CA ARG A 129 15.16 4.24 -15.07
C ARG A 129 13.64 4.35 -14.93
N PHE A 130 12.96 4.84 -15.95
CA PHE A 130 11.51 4.91 -15.96
C PHE A 130 10.87 3.51 -15.99
N GLY A 131 11.44 2.59 -16.78
CA GLY A 131 10.98 1.21 -16.83
C GLY A 131 11.15 0.46 -15.51
N LEU A 132 12.29 0.64 -14.83
CA LEU A 132 12.52 0.06 -13.51
C LEU A 132 11.60 0.66 -12.45
N LEU A 133 11.37 1.97 -12.50
CA LEU A 133 10.47 2.67 -11.59
C LEU A 133 9.02 2.18 -11.74
N THR A 134 8.50 2.13 -12.96
CA THR A 134 7.12 1.72 -13.23
C THR A 134 6.93 0.21 -13.05
N GLY A 135 7.83 -0.61 -13.61
CA GLY A 135 7.79 -2.06 -13.50
C GLY A 135 7.94 -2.54 -12.05
N GLY A 136 8.88 -1.96 -11.31
CA GLY A 136 9.08 -2.27 -9.90
C GLY A 136 7.93 -1.79 -9.00
N ALA A 137 7.34 -0.62 -9.32
CA ALA A 137 6.16 -0.15 -8.61
C ALA A 137 4.98 -1.12 -8.76
N VAL A 138 4.67 -1.52 -9.99
CA VAL A 138 3.57 -2.46 -10.27
C VAL A 138 3.84 -3.84 -9.70
N ALA A 139 5.09 -4.31 -9.74
CA ALA A 139 5.46 -5.65 -9.30
C ALA A 139 5.37 -5.87 -7.78
N ILE A 140 5.42 -4.80 -6.97
CA ILE A 140 5.53 -4.91 -5.51
C ILE A 140 4.25 -4.35 -4.85
N CYS A 141 4.24 -3.04 -4.54
CA CYS A 141 3.15 -2.43 -3.78
C CYS A 141 2.73 -1.04 -4.28
N GLY A 142 3.00 -0.73 -5.54
CA GLY A 142 2.58 0.52 -6.15
C GLY A 142 3.37 1.73 -5.65
N ALA A 143 2.67 2.69 -5.06
CA ALA A 143 3.24 3.98 -4.66
C ALA A 143 4.42 3.88 -3.68
N SER A 144 4.37 2.96 -2.72
CA SER A 144 5.45 2.77 -1.74
C SER A 144 6.72 2.26 -2.39
N ALA A 145 6.59 1.30 -3.31
CA ALA A 145 7.72 0.78 -4.09
C ALA A 145 8.27 1.86 -5.05
N ALA A 146 7.39 2.63 -5.69
CA ALA A 146 7.82 3.75 -6.54
C ALA A 146 8.69 4.75 -5.78
N MET A 147 8.27 5.15 -4.57
CA MET A 147 9.06 6.06 -3.73
C MET A 147 10.40 5.46 -3.29
N ALA A 148 10.42 4.18 -2.90
CA ALA A 148 11.64 3.49 -2.50
C ALA A 148 12.63 3.36 -3.67
N ILE A 149 12.15 2.96 -4.84
CA ILE A 149 12.98 2.83 -6.05
C ILE A 149 13.49 4.20 -6.49
N ALA A 150 12.65 5.25 -6.47
CA ALA A 150 13.08 6.61 -6.81
C ALA A 150 14.14 7.16 -5.87
N ALA A 151 14.15 6.74 -4.61
CA ALA A 151 15.14 7.18 -3.63
C ALA A 151 16.56 6.65 -3.92
N VAL A 152 16.66 5.47 -4.55
CA VAL A 152 17.96 4.82 -4.88
C VAL A 152 18.37 5.03 -6.34
N LEU A 153 17.45 5.42 -7.22
CA LEU A 153 17.77 5.72 -8.62
C LEU A 153 18.56 7.02 -8.75
N PRO A 154 19.55 7.09 -9.66
CA PRO A 154 20.26 8.32 -9.96
C PRO A 154 19.27 9.40 -10.43
N LYS A 155 19.28 10.55 -9.74
CA LYS A 155 18.39 11.67 -10.04
C LYS A 155 18.75 12.30 -11.41
N ASN A 156 17.73 12.69 -12.13
CA ASN A 156 17.81 13.49 -13.36
C ASN A 156 16.70 14.55 -13.36
N GLU A 157 16.70 15.46 -14.32
CA GLU A 157 15.70 16.53 -14.44
C GLU A 157 14.25 16.04 -14.51
N HIS A 158 14.05 14.78 -14.89
CA HIS A 158 12.71 14.18 -15.07
C HIS A 158 12.32 13.24 -13.92
N SER A 159 13.18 13.04 -12.91
CA SER A 159 12.97 12.04 -11.85
C SER A 159 11.69 12.30 -11.06
N GLU A 160 11.45 13.57 -10.69
CA GLU A 160 10.27 13.94 -9.92
C GLU A 160 8.98 13.76 -10.74
N ARG A 161 8.98 14.22 -11.98
CA ARG A 161 7.84 14.06 -12.89
C ARG A 161 7.53 12.59 -13.16
N ASN A 162 8.56 11.77 -13.36
CA ASN A 162 8.39 10.33 -13.57
C ASN A 162 7.85 9.64 -12.32
N LEU A 163 8.29 10.05 -11.12
CA LEU A 163 7.77 9.52 -9.86
C LEU A 163 6.29 9.86 -9.69
N ILE A 164 5.91 11.13 -9.86
CA ILE A 164 4.51 11.58 -9.77
C ILE A 164 3.64 10.81 -10.76
N PHE A 165 4.06 10.73 -12.03
CA PHE A 165 3.35 9.99 -13.07
C PHE A 165 3.17 8.51 -12.70
N THR A 166 4.23 7.86 -12.21
CA THR A 166 4.18 6.45 -11.81
C THR A 166 3.25 6.25 -10.63
N VAL A 167 3.34 7.09 -9.59
CA VAL A 167 2.49 6.98 -8.39
C VAL A 167 1.02 7.18 -8.76
N LEU A 168 0.69 8.21 -9.53
CA LEU A 168 -0.68 8.45 -9.98
C LEU A 168 -1.19 7.30 -10.87
N GLY A 169 -0.40 6.89 -11.85
CA GLY A 169 -0.78 5.82 -12.77
C GLY A 169 -1.03 4.50 -12.05
N VAL A 170 -0.12 4.09 -11.16
CA VAL A 170 -0.27 2.85 -10.40
C VAL A 170 -1.46 2.94 -9.44
N THR A 171 -1.70 4.07 -8.79
CA THR A 171 -2.84 4.25 -7.88
C THR A 171 -4.16 4.11 -8.63
N VAL A 172 -4.30 4.78 -9.77
CA VAL A 172 -5.53 4.68 -10.60
C VAL A 172 -5.73 3.26 -11.11
N LEU A 173 -4.70 2.64 -11.67
CA LEU A 173 -4.79 1.27 -12.20
C LEU A 173 -5.06 0.25 -11.09
N SER A 174 -4.45 0.39 -9.92
CA SER A 174 -4.71 -0.49 -8.76
C SER A 174 -6.15 -0.36 -8.27
N THR A 175 -6.68 0.86 -8.23
CA THR A 175 -8.09 1.10 -7.87
C THR A 175 -9.04 0.45 -8.86
N LEU A 176 -8.78 0.61 -10.16
CA LEU A 176 -9.57 -0.04 -11.20
C LEU A 176 -9.48 -1.57 -11.13
N ALA A 177 -8.29 -2.11 -10.92
CA ALA A 177 -8.07 -3.55 -10.76
C ALA A 177 -8.79 -4.10 -9.53
N MET A 178 -8.75 -3.39 -8.39
CA MET A 178 -9.44 -3.77 -7.17
C MET A 178 -10.96 -3.86 -7.34
N ILE A 179 -11.54 -3.06 -8.22
CA ILE A 179 -12.97 -3.13 -8.54
C ILE A 179 -13.24 -4.22 -9.60
N ALA A 180 -12.41 -4.29 -10.64
CA ALA A 180 -12.64 -5.17 -11.78
C ALA A 180 -12.39 -6.65 -11.46
N TYR A 181 -11.33 -6.98 -10.71
CA TYR A 181 -10.93 -8.36 -10.47
C TYR A 181 -11.97 -9.19 -9.69
N PRO A 182 -12.57 -8.69 -8.61
CA PRO A 182 -13.64 -9.43 -7.93
C PRO A 182 -14.86 -9.68 -8.83
N VAL A 183 -15.19 -8.74 -9.71
CA VAL A 183 -16.27 -8.93 -10.68
C VAL A 183 -15.92 -10.02 -11.69
N ILE A 184 -14.69 -10.01 -12.18
CA ILE A 184 -14.19 -11.02 -13.14
C ILE A 184 -14.18 -12.42 -12.50
N THR A 185 -13.71 -12.55 -11.27
CA THR A 185 -13.67 -13.85 -10.57
C THR A 185 -15.08 -14.43 -10.33
N GLN A 186 -16.05 -13.58 -10.02
CA GLN A 186 -17.45 -13.97 -9.91
C GLN A 186 -18.05 -14.39 -11.26
N MET A 187 -17.73 -13.69 -12.34
CA MET A 187 -18.21 -14.02 -13.68
C MET A 187 -17.60 -15.34 -14.20
N LEU A 188 -16.40 -15.69 -13.78
CA LEU A 188 -15.69 -16.91 -14.17
C LEU A 188 -16.00 -18.10 -13.24
N ASP A 189 -16.80 -17.89 -12.20
CA ASP A 189 -17.19 -18.91 -11.19
C ASP A 189 -15.96 -19.66 -10.63
N LEU A 190 -14.90 -18.89 -10.32
CA LEU A 190 -13.65 -19.45 -9.79
C LEU A 190 -13.85 -19.87 -8.34
N ASP A 191 -13.28 -21.02 -7.98
CA ASP A 191 -13.22 -21.46 -6.58
C ASP A 191 -12.34 -20.54 -5.74
N ASP A 192 -12.48 -20.58 -4.40
CA ASP A 192 -11.77 -19.68 -3.47
C ASP A 192 -10.26 -19.72 -3.63
N ARG A 193 -9.71 -20.89 -3.96
CA ARG A 193 -8.27 -21.05 -4.16
C ARG A 193 -7.79 -20.43 -5.48
N ALA A 194 -8.52 -20.64 -6.56
CA ALA A 194 -8.22 -20.05 -7.85
C ALA A 194 -8.41 -18.53 -7.81
N THR A 195 -9.45 -18.06 -7.13
CA THR A 195 -9.69 -16.64 -6.86
C THR A 195 -8.53 -16.01 -6.11
N GLY A 196 -8.04 -16.65 -5.04
CA GLY A 196 -6.89 -16.16 -4.28
C GLY A 196 -5.61 -16.08 -5.11
N VAL A 197 -5.33 -17.06 -5.96
CA VAL A 197 -4.16 -17.04 -6.86
C VAL A 197 -4.31 -16.00 -7.97
N PHE A 198 -5.54 -15.74 -8.44
CA PHE A 198 -5.82 -14.75 -9.48
C PHE A 198 -5.72 -13.31 -8.95
N LEU A 199 -6.15 -13.10 -7.71
CA LEU A 199 -6.10 -11.78 -7.08
C LEU A 199 -4.71 -11.40 -6.55
N GLY A 200 -3.80 -12.36 -6.36
CA GLY A 200 -2.43 -12.21 -5.85
C GLY A 200 -2.34 -12.53 -4.39
#